data_433fbc4146fba0523d5968395364d63b
#
_entry.id   433fbc4146fba0523d5968395364d63b
#
_cell.length_a   1.000
_cell.length_b   1.000
_cell.length_c   1.000
_cell.angle_alpha   90.00
_cell.angle_beta   90.00
_cell.angle_gamma   90.00
#
_symmetry.space_group_name_H-M   'P 1'
#
loop_
_entity.id
_entity.type
_entity.pdbx_description
1 polymer ?
#
loop_
_entity_poly.entity_id
_entity_poly.type
_entity_poly.pdbx_seq_one_letter_code
_entity_poly.pdbx_strand_id
1 'polypeptide(L)'
;MGADETAACILAIARQADRSAFTVLFARYAPRIKAFLMRRGVAAAEEVTQEVMLNIWRKAAHFDPARGAAEAWIFTMARNAAIDAGRRQRSRPLLEIDPWADGREAIRGDEELEAAQDAGRLHVAIAALSPDQLQVVRLSFFDERPHGEIAQTLGLPLGTVKSRLRLAMRRLRDLLEDVR
;
A
#
# COMPACT_ATOMS: atom_id res chain seq x y z
N MET A 1 14.01 -13.19 -4.22
CA MET A 1 12.66 -13.50 -4.75
C MET A 1 12.22 -12.31 -5.56
N GLY A 2 12.07 -12.46 -6.87
CA GLY A 2 11.62 -11.42 -7.78
C GLY A 2 10.11 -11.16 -7.69
N ALA A 3 9.62 -10.14 -8.43
CA ALA A 3 8.19 -9.83 -8.51
C ALA A 3 7.35 -11.03 -9.02
N ASP A 4 7.89 -11.78 -9.97
CA ASP A 4 7.24 -12.96 -10.57
C ASP A 4 7.09 -14.11 -9.56
N GLU A 5 8.07 -14.32 -8.68
CA GLU A 5 8.00 -15.35 -7.63
C GLU A 5 6.94 -15.01 -6.58
N THR A 6 6.78 -13.73 -6.24
CA THR A 6 5.72 -13.28 -5.32
C THR A 6 4.34 -13.56 -5.90
N ALA A 7 4.14 -13.23 -7.17
CA ALA A 7 2.89 -13.53 -7.87
C ALA A 7 2.62 -15.05 -7.93
N ALA A 8 3.65 -15.85 -8.23
CA ALA A 8 3.54 -17.31 -8.25
C ALA A 8 3.11 -17.89 -6.90
N CYS A 9 3.68 -17.38 -5.77
CA CYS A 9 3.26 -17.79 -4.43
C CYS A 9 1.79 -17.46 -4.16
N ILE A 10 1.32 -16.25 -4.50
CA ILE A 10 -0.09 -15.87 -4.31
C ILE A 10 -1.01 -16.77 -5.13
N LEU A 11 -0.65 -17.06 -6.37
CA LEU A 11 -1.43 -17.95 -7.25
C LEU A 11 -1.44 -19.40 -6.75
N ALA A 12 -0.34 -19.90 -6.17
CA ALA A 12 -0.29 -21.23 -5.55
C ALA A 12 -1.22 -21.31 -4.32
N ILE A 13 -1.23 -20.27 -3.49
CA ILE A 13 -2.17 -20.16 -2.36
C ILE A 13 -3.62 -20.14 -2.88
N ALA A 14 -3.89 -19.35 -3.93
CA ALA A 14 -5.23 -19.23 -4.52
C ALA A 14 -5.78 -20.54 -5.05
N ARG A 15 -4.93 -21.35 -5.70
CA ARG A 15 -5.35 -22.58 -6.39
C ARG A 15 -5.40 -23.82 -5.50
N GLN A 16 -4.45 -23.92 -4.57
CA GLN A 16 -4.19 -25.18 -3.84
C GLN A 16 -4.14 -24.98 -2.32
N ALA A 17 -4.41 -23.76 -1.80
CA ALA A 17 -4.20 -23.42 -0.40
C ALA A 17 -2.78 -23.81 0.08
N ASP A 18 -1.77 -23.52 -0.74
CA ASP A 18 -0.38 -23.95 -0.51
C ASP A 18 0.22 -23.24 0.69
N ARG A 19 0.41 -24.00 1.77
CA ARG A 19 0.99 -23.50 3.02
C ARG A 19 2.48 -23.17 2.89
N SER A 20 3.20 -23.89 2.03
CA SER A 20 4.63 -23.65 1.81
C SER A 20 4.83 -22.32 1.10
N ALA A 21 4.04 -22.05 0.05
CA ALA A 21 4.03 -20.75 -0.63
C ALA A 21 3.65 -19.60 0.33
N PHE A 22 2.70 -19.85 1.25
CA PHE A 22 2.35 -18.87 2.27
C PHE A 22 3.48 -18.62 3.27
N THR A 23 4.18 -19.67 3.70
CA THR A 23 5.33 -19.53 4.61
C THR A 23 6.43 -18.67 3.99
N VAL A 24 6.71 -18.85 2.70
CA VAL A 24 7.68 -18.04 1.95
C VAL A 24 7.23 -16.58 1.89
N LEU A 25 5.95 -16.33 1.57
CA LEU A 25 5.39 -14.97 1.56
C LEU A 25 5.43 -14.33 2.95
N PHE A 26 5.06 -15.08 3.98
CA PHE A 26 5.05 -14.60 5.36
C PHE A 26 6.46 -14.17 5.81
N ALA A 27 7.46 -15.02 5.62
CA ALA A 27 8.84 -14.73 5.99
C ALA A 27 9.37 -13.45 5.32
N ARG A 28 8.98 -13.20 4.06
CA ARG A 28 9.43 -12.04 3.31
C ARG A 28 8.65 -10.77 3.64
N TYR A 29 7.33 -10.85 3.71
CA TYR A 29 6.48 -9.66 3.77
C TYR A 29 6.05 -9.26 5.18
N ALA A 30 5.96 -10.17 6.14
CA ALA A 30 5.55 -9.81 7.48
C ALA A 30 6.47 -8.77 8.15
N PRO A 31 7.81 -8.87 8.07
CA PRO A 31 8.70 -7.84 8.61
C PRO A 31 8.54 -6.48 7.90
N ARG A 32 8.37 -6.50 6.56
CA ARG A 32 8.20 -5.29 5.75
C ARG A 32 6.87 -4.60 6.02
N ILE A 33 5.78 -5.37 6.15
CA ILE A 33 4.46 -4.87 6.53
C ILE A 33 4.50 -4.29 7.94
N LYS A 34 5.12 -4.98 8.90
CA LYS A 34 5.28 -4.48 10.28
C LYS A 34 6.01 -3.15 10.31
N ALA A 35 7.15 -3.05 9.63
CA ALA A 35 7.91 -1.80 9.52
C ALA A 35 7.09 -0.67 8.84
N PHE A 36 6.32 -0.99 7.81
CA PHE A 36 5.41 -0.05 7.16
C PHE A 36 4.33 0.48 8.12
N LEU A 37 3.70 -0.40 8.90
CA LEU A 37 2.66 -0.05 9.87
C LEU A 37 3.24 0.78 11.04
N MET A 38 4.43 0.42 11.53
CA MET A 38 5.12 1.18 12.58
C MET A 38 5.43 2.61 12.14
N ARG A 39 5.96 2.80 10.91
CA ARG A 39 6.20 4.15 10.35
C ARG A 39 4.93 4.99 10.20
N ARG A 40 3.77 4.37 10.18
CA ARG A 40 2.46 5.04 10.13
C ARG A 40 1.82 5.22 11.52
N GLY A 41 2.55 4.96 12.59
CA GLY A 41 2.07 5.14 13.94
C GLY A 41 0.98 4.15 14.38
N VAL A 42 0.92 2.97 13.74
CA VAL A 42 -0.02 1.92 14.16
C VAL A 42 0.51 1.26 15.42
N ALA A 43 -0.10 1.54 16.58
CA ALA A 43 0.36 1.04 17.87
C ALA A 43 0.40 -0.50 17.95
N ALA A 44 -0.60 -1.18 17.39
CA ALA A 44 -0.67 -2.66 17.34
C ALA A 44 -0.14 -3.21 16.01
N ALA A 45 1.03 -2.72 15.55
CA ALA A 45 1.57 -3.06 14.23
C ALA A 45 1.77 -4.57 14.01
N GLU A 46 2.10 -5.32 15.06
CA GLU A 46 2.28 -6.77 14.99
C GLU A 46 0.97 -7.51 14.74
N GLU A 47 -0.07 -7.19 15.52
CA GLU A 47 -1.40 -7.78 15.37
C GLU A 47 -1.99 -7.43 13.99
N VAL A 48 -1.87 -6.17 13.58
CA VAL A 48 -2.34 -5.71 12.27
C VAL A 48 -1.55 -6.39 11.14
N THR A 49 -0.26 -6.67 11.32
CA THR A 49 0.53 -7.46 10.36
C THR A 49 -0.05 -8.87 10.20
N GLN A 50 -0.39 -9.53 11.29
CA GLN A 50 -1.01 -10.86 11.26
C GLN A 50 -2.37 -10.82 10.54
N GLU A 51 -3.19 -9.80 10.82
CA GLU A 51 -4.47 -9.60 10.12
C GLU A 51 -4.27 -9.42 8.60
N VAL A 52 -3.26 -8.64 8.21
CA VAL A 52 -2.91 -8.44 6.78
C VAL A 52 -2.49 -9.75 6.14
N MET A 53 -1.62 -10.53 6.77
CA MET A 53 -1.17 -11.83 6.25
C MET A 53 -2.33 -12.83 6.12
N LEU A 54 -3.24 -12.88 7.10
CA LEU A 54 -4.46 -13.68 7.00
C LEU A 54 -5.38 -13.21 5.87
N ASN A 55 -5.47 -11.91 5.64
CA ASN A 55 -6.25 -11.35 4.53
C ASN A 55 -5.61 -11.68 3.17
N ILE A 56 -4.28 -11.71 3.07
CA ILE A 56 -3.58 -12.18 1.86
C ILE A 56 -3.97 -13.63 1.56
N TRP A 57 -3.92 -14.50 2.59
CA TRP A 57 -4.34 -15.89 2.45
C TRP A 57 -5.78 -16.03 1.97
N ARG A 58 -6.72 -15.36 2.64
CA ARG A 58 -8.16 -15.44 2.34
C ARG A 58 -8.53 -14.86 0.98
N LYS A 59 -7.81 -13.83 0.55
CA LYS A 59 -8.12 -13.07 -0.66
C LYS A 59 -7.22 -13.42 -1.85
N ALA A 60 -6.34 -14.41 -1.72
CA ALA A 60 -5.43 -14.82 -2.77
C ALA A 60 -6.14 -15.10 -4.11
N ALA A 61 -7.33 -15.69 -4.08
CA ALA A 61 -8.15 -15.95 -5.27
C ALA A 61 -8.63 -14.67 -6.01
N HIS A 62 -8.54 -13.49 -5.38
CA HIS A 62 -8.89 -12.21 -6.00
C HIS A 62 -7.68 -11.49 -6.61
N PHE A 63 -6.49 -12.07 -6.45
CA PHE A 63 -5.29 -11.52 -7.07
C PHE A 63 -5.29 -11.81 -8.56
N ASP A 64 -5.12 -10.76 -9.37
CA ASP A 64 -5.01 -10.84 -10.82
C ASP A 64 -3.68 -10.18 -11.25
N PRO A 65 -2.69 -10.94 -11.71
CA PRO A 65 -1.39 -10.40 -12.11
C PRO A 65 -1.49 -9.45 -13.31
N ALA A 66 -2.54 -9.57 -14.14
CA ALA A 66 -2.77 -8.64 -15.25
C ALA A 66 -3.19 -7.24 -14.79
N ARG A 67 -3.68 -7.11 -13.54
CA ARG A 67 -4.13 -5.82 -12.97
C ARG A 67 -3.06 -5.08 -12.20
N GLY A 68 -1.94 -5.71 -11.87
CA GLY A 68 -0.85 -5.06 -11.19
C GLY A 68 0.11 -6.00 -10.49
N ALA A 69 1.22 -5.43 -10.02
CA ALA A 69 2.26 -6.17 -9.33
C ALA A 69 1.77 -6.77 -8.01
N ALA A 70 2.22 -7.97 -7.69
CA ALA A 70 1.89 -8.68 -6.45
C ALA A 70 2.23 -7.87 -5.20
N GLU A 71 3.36 -7.19 -5.20
CA GLU A 71 3.80 -6.35 -4.10
C GLU A 71 2.84 -5.16 -3.86
N ALA A 72 2.41 -4.49 -4.92
CA ALA A 72 1.44 -3.40 -4.82
C ALA A 72 0.09 -3.89 -4.26
N TRP A 73 -0.33 -5.10 -4.62
CA TRP A 73 -1.54 -5.72 -4.08
C TRP A 73 -1.42 -6.01 -2.58
N ILE A 74 -0.27 -6.56 -2.13
CA ILE A 74 0.03 -6.82 -0.72
C ILE A 74 0.02 -5.51 0.09
N PHE A 75 0.76 -4.48 -0.37
CA PHE A 75 0.85 -3.22 0.35
C PHE A 75 -0.44 -2.39 0.30
N THR A 76 -1.31 -2.60 -0.69
CA THR A 76 -2.68 -2.06 -0.67
C THR A 76 -3.47 -2.61 0.51
N MET A 77 -3.35 -3.91 0.82
CA MET A 77 -4.00 -4.49 1.99
C MET A 77 -3.40 -3.97 3.31
N ALA A 78 -2.07 -3.86 3.39
CA ALA A 78 -1.40 -3.29 4.56
C ALA A 78 -1.82 -1.84 4.81
N ARG A 79 -1.93 -1.04 3.75
CA ARG A 79 -2.39 0.34 3.83
C ARG A 79 -3.83 0.45 4.31
N ASN A 80 -4.74 -0.35 3.75
CA ASN A 80 -6.14 -0.35 4.18
C ASN A 80 -6.25 -0.74 5.66
N ALA A 81 -5.46 -1.72 6.10
CA ALA A 81 -5.42 -2.12 7.50
C ALA A 81 -4.87 -1.00 8.41
N ALA A 82 -3.87 -0.23 7.97
CA ALA A 82 -3.37 0.94 8.70
C ALA A 82 -4.45 2.02 8.87
N ILE A 83 -5.21 2.32 7.81
CA ILE A 83 -6.33 3.28 7.84
C ILE A 83 -7.40 2.81 8.82
N ASP A 84 -7.78 1.53 8.79
CA ASP A 84 -8.78 0.96 9.68
C ASP A 84 -8.31 0.94 11.14
N ALA A 85 -7.02 0.67 11.38
CA ALA A 85 -6.42 0.74 12.71
C ALA A 85 -6.41 2.18 13.25
N GLY A 86 -6.03 3.16 12.42
CA GLY A 86 -6.05 4.58 12.78
C GLY A 86 -7.46 5.08 13.12
N ARG A 87 -8.49 4.59 12.43
CA ARG A 87 -9.90 4.89 12.76
C ARG A 87 -10.32 4.30 14.10
N ARG A 88 -9.98 3.04 14.35
CA ARG A 88 -10.24 2.37 15.63
C ARG A 88 -9.57 3.10 16.80
N GLN A 89 -8.36 3.62 16.59
CA GLN A 89 -7.60 4.37 17.58
C GLN A 89 -8.21 5.75 17.87
N ARG A 90 -8.68 6.49 16.86
CA ARG A 90 -9.37 7.78 17.01
C ARG A 90 -10.74 7.66 17.67
N SER A 91 -11.38 6.51 17.61
CA SER A 91 -12.65 6.21 18.24
C SER A 91 -12.50 5.78 19.72
N ARG A 92 -11.27 5.64 20.23
CA ARG A 92 -10.96 5.43 21.66
C ARG A 92 -10.62 6.78 22.30
N PRO A 93 -11.08 7.06 23.56
CA PRO A 93 -10.65 8.25 24.27
C PRO A 93 -9.12 8.30 24.36
N LEU A 94 -8.55 9.44 24.03
CA LEU A 94 -7.12 9.71 24.01
C LEU A 94 -6.46 9.33 25.34
N LEU A 95 -5.69 8.27 25.35
CA LEU A 95 -4.55 8.14 26.24
C LEU A 95 -3.39 8.86 25.51
N GLU A 96 -2.75 9.78 26.22
CA GLU A 96 -1.69 10.67 25.75
C GLU A 96 -0.63 9.88 24.96
N ILE A 97 -0.48 10.21 23.68
CA ILE A 97 0.62 9.71 22.84
C ILE A 97 1.68 10.78 22.87
N ASP A 98 2.87 10.40 23.35
CA ASP A 98 4.09 11.22 23.32
C ASP A 98 4.41 11.60 21.85
N PRO A 99 4.42 12.91 21.49
CA PRO A 99 4.65 13.35 20.11
C PRO A 99 6.09 13.17 19.63
N TRP A 100 7.02 12.69 20.48
CA TRP A 100 8.46 12.72 20.24
C TRP A 100 9.14 11.35 20.09
N ALA A 101 8.41 10.27 19.89
CA ALA A 101 9.02 8.99 19.52
C ALA A 101 9.52 9.03 18.06
N ASP A 102 10.58 9.76 17.82
CA ASP A 102 11.25 9.89 16.52
C ASP A 102 12.15 8.66 16.29
N GLY A 103 11.57 7.61 15.72
CA GLY A 103 12.28 6.40 15.28
C GLY A 103 12.86 6.58 13.87
N ARG A 104 13.77 7.52 13.68
CA ARG A 104 14.61 7.57 12.47
C ARG A 104 15.77 6.61 12.63
N GLU A 105 15.61 5.37 12.21
CA GLU A 105 16.76 4.54 11.90
C GLU A 105 17.32 4.97 10.53
N ALA A 106 18.63 5.31 10.54
CA ALA A 106 19.38 5.76 9.39
C ALA A 106 19.36 4.73 8.26
N ILE A 107 18.84 5.11 7.11
CA ILE A 107 18.98 4.42 5.84
C ILE A 107 20.44 4.59 5.39
N ARG A 108 21.09 3.52 4.94
CA ARG A 108 22.50 3.54 4.50
C ARG A 108 22.65 4.36 3.22
N GLY A 109 23.73 5.12 3.09
CA GLY A 109 23.95 6.17 2.10
C GLY A 109 23.78 5.80 0.61
N ASP A 110 23.94 4.54 0.20
CA ASP A 110 23.74 4.12 -1.19
C ASP A 110 22.26 3.98 -1.55
N GLU A 111 21.40 3.62 -0.56
CA GLU A 111 19.96 3.57 -0.73
C GLU A 111 19.32 4.97 -0.78
N GLU A 112 19.97 5.99 -0.20
CA GLU A 112 19.49 7.38 -0.22
C GLU A 112 19.59 8.01 -1.61
N LEU A 113 20.62 7.69 -2.39
CA LEU A 113 20.81 8.25 -3.73
C LEU A 113 19.80 7.65 -4.73
N GLU A 114 19.58 6.33 -4.67
CA GLU A 114 18.54 5.67 -5.46
C GLU A 114 17.13 6.14 -5.05
N ALA A 115 16.88 6.25 -3.75
CA ALA A 115 15.60 6.74 -3.24
C ALA A 115 15.33 8.20 -3.63
N ALA A 116 16.37 9.06 -3.68
CA ALA A 116 16.23 10.45 -4.12
C ALA A 116 15.96 10.56 -5.63
N GLN A 117 16.58 9.71 -6.45
CA GLN A 117 16.31 9.65 -7.89
C GLN A 117 14.90 9.14 -8.17
N ASP A 118 14.47 8.09 -7.48
CA ASP A 118 13.12 7.54 -7.60
C ASP A 118 12.05 8.52 -7.11
N ALA A 119 12.33 9.28 -6.04
CA ALA A 119 11.46 10.35 -5.57
C ALA A 119 11.32 11.48 -6.60
N GLY A 120 12.42 11.86 -7.27
CA GLY A 120 12.40 12.85 -8.35
C GLY A 120 11.56 12.40 -9.55
N ARG A 121 11.74 11.16 -9.99
CA ARG A 121 10.96 10.53 -11.08
C ARG A 121 9.47 10.47 -10.73
N LEU A 122 9.17 10.05 -9.50
CA LEU A 122 7.79 9.97 -9.01
C LEU A 122 7.15 11.36 -8.98
N HIS A 123 7.89 12.40 -8.59
CA HIS A 123 7.39 13.77 -8.56
C HIS A 123 7.00 14.27 -9.96
N VAL A 124 7.85 14.03 -10.96
CA VAL A 124 7.57 14.36 -12.38
C VAL A 124 6.36 13.59 -12.89
N ALA A 125 6.27 12.29 -12.59
CA ALA A 125 5.14 11.46 -13.00
C ALA A 125 3.81 11.92 -12.35
N ILE A 126 3.84 12.33 -11.09
CA ILE A 126 2.66 12.88 -10.39
C ILE A 126 2.23 14.22 -11.02
N ALA A 127 3.18 15.07 -11.39
CA ALA A 127 2.89 16.36 -12.06
C ALA A 127 2.25 16.18 -13.46
N ALA A 128 2.45 15.04 -14.10
CA ALA A 128 1.85 14.70 -15.40
C ALA A 128 0.41 14.14 -15.31
N LEU A 129 -0.12 13.94 -14.09
CA LEU A 129 -1.51 13.54 -13.90
C LEU A 129 -2.48 14.70 -14.22
N SER A 130 -3.68 14.35 -14.70
CA SER A 130 -4.73 15.38 -14.82
C SER A 130 -5.16 15.89 -13.43
N PRO A 131 -5.71 17.11 -13.31
CA PRO A 131 -6.18 17.66 -12.05
C PRO A 131 -7.13 16.70 -11.30
N ASP A 132 -8.03 16.06 -12.02
CA ASP A 132 -8.98 15.08 -11.49
C ASP A 132 -8.31 13.81 -10.94
N GLN A 133 -7.28 13.34 -11.64
CA GLN A 133 -6.49 12.18 -11.21
C GLN A 133 -5.63 12.54 -10.00
N LEU A 134 -4.98 13.70 -10.04
CA LEU A 134 -4.17 14.21 -8.94
C LEU A 134 -4.99 14.36 -7.66
N GLN A 135 -6.20 14.91 -7.77
CA GLN A 135 -7.09 15.11 -6.64
C GLN A 135 -7.48 13.79 -5.95
N VAL A 136 -7.90 12.77 -6.71
CA VAL A 136 -8.25 11.46 -6.12
C VAL A 136 -7.02 10.72 -5.58
N VAL A 137 -5.86 10.85 -6.23
CA VAL A 137 -4.59 10.32 -5.73
C VAL A 137 -4.22 10.97 -4.41
N ARG A 138 -4.27 12.31 -4.33
CA ARG A 138 -3.98 13.06 -3.09
C ARG A 138 -4.87 12.61 -1.94
N LEU A 139 -6.19 12.66 -2.12
CA LEU A 139 -7.14 12.26 -1.08
C LEU A 139 -6.97 10.80 -0.68
N SER A 140 -6.65 9.92 -1.62
CA SER A 140 -6.48 8.49 -1.35
C SER A 140 -5.13 8.15 -0.75
N PHE A 141 -4.01 8.75 -1.20
CA PHE A 141 -2.66 8.32 -0.85
C PHE A 141 -1.98 9.23 0.16
N PHE A 142 -2.26 10.52 0.18
CA PHE A 142 -1.67 11.46 1.13
C PHE A 142 -2.60 11.71 2.33
N ASP A 143 -3.89 11.94 2.06
CA ASP A 143 -4.88 12.19 3.11
C ASP A 143 -5.51 10.89 3.65
N GLU A 144 -5.11 9.74 3.12
CA GLU A 144 -5.51 8.38 3.54
C GLU A 144 -7.03 8.16 3.64
N ARG A 145 -7.81 8.90 2.84
CA ARG A 145 -9.27 8.79 2.86
C ARG A 145 -9.75 7.53 2.13
N PRO A 146 -10.75 6.82 2.68
CA PRO A 146 -11.43 5.74 1.98
C PRO A 146 -12.12 6.25 0.74
N HIS A 147 -12.21 5.40 -0.29
CA HIS A 147 -12.85 5.77 -1.55
C HIS A 147 -14.30 6.23 -1.38
N GLY A 148 -15.04 5.70 -0.38
CA GLY A 148 -16.40 6.15 -0.07
C GLY A 148 -16.44 7.60 0.43
N GLU A 149 -15.52 7.99 1.31
CA GLU A 149 -15.40 9.38 1.78
C GLU A 149 -14.93 10.32 0.66
N ILE A 150 -14.01 9.85 -0.20
CA ILE A 150 -13.59 10.61 -1.38
C ILE A 150 -14.79 10.87 -2.30
N ALA A 151 -15.61 9.86 -2.53
CA ALA A 151 -16.82 9.97 -3.33
C ALA A 151 -17.77 11.02 -2.76
N GLN A 152 -18.02 11.02 -1.45
CA GLN A 152 -18.84 12.01 -0.76
C GLN A 152 -18.22 13.42 -0.82
N THR A 153 -16.91 13.54 -0.53
CA THR A 153 -16.20 14.83 -0.51
C THR A 153 -16.20 15.51 -1.90
N LEU A 154 -16.05 14.71 -2.96
CA LEU A 154 -15.99 15.21 -4.34
C LEU A 154 -17.35 15.24 -5.03
N GLY A 155 -18.41 14.75 -4.41
CA GLY A 155 -19.73 14.64 -5.05
C GLY A 155 -19.73 13.68 -6.24
N LEU A 156 -18.88 12.65 -6.25
CA LEU A 156 -18.71 11.73 -7.36
C LEU A 156 -19.22 10.33 -7.01
N PRO A 157 -19.73 9.57 -7.99
CA PRO A 157 -20.01 8.16 -7.80
C PRO A 157 -18.74 7.38 -7.36
N LEU A 158 -18.89 6.42 -6.45
CA LEU A 158 -17.77 5.58 -5.99
C LEU A 158 -17.04 4.87 -7.15
N GLY A 159 -17.78 4.46 -8.19
CA GLY A 159 -17.22 3.87 -9.41
C GLY A 159 -16.29 4.85 -10.15
N THR A 160 -16.64 6.14 -10.17
CA THR A 160 -15.83 7.20 -10.79
C THR A 160 -14.53 7.42 -10.02
N VAL A 161 -14.57 7.45 -8.68
CA VAL A 161 -13.36 7.54 -7.85
C VAL A 161 -12.42 6.37 -8.12
N LYS A 162 -12.97 5.13 -8.12
CA LYS A 162 -12.18 3.91 -8.40
C LYS A 162 -11.59 3.91 -9.82
N SER A 163 -12.34 4.36 -10.83
CA SER A 163 -11.85 4.43 -12.20
C SER A 163 -10.77 5.51 -12.39
N ARG A 164 -10.94 6.69 -11.79
CA ARG A 164 -9.93 7.77 -11.80
C ARG A 164 -8.63 7.32 -11.13
N LEU A 165 -8.71 6.66 -9.97
CA LEU A 165 -7.54 6.09 -9.29
C LEU A 165 -6.85 5.03 -10.16
N ARG A 166 -7.61 4.13 -10.77
CA ARG A 166 -7.04 3.08 -11.65
C ARG A 166 -6.32 3.69 -12.85
N LEU A 167 -6.90 4.70 -13.48
CA LEU A 167 -6.30 5.40 -14.63
C LEU A 167 -5.04 6.17 -14.20
N ALA A 168 -5.09 6.87 -13.06
CA ALA A 168 -3.93 7.56 -12.50
C ALA A 168 -2.77 6.59 -12.22
N MET A 169 -3.05 5.45 -11.58
CA MET A 169 -2.03 4.44 -11.27
C MET A 169 -1.44 3.80 -12.54
N ARG A 170 -2.25 3.60 -13.58
CA ARG A 170 -1.75 3.16 -14.89
C ARG A 170 -0.81 4.20 -15.48
N ARG A 171 -1.24 5.45 -15.53
CA ARG A 171 -0.44 6.56 -16.08
C ARG A 171 0.91 6.72 -15.35
N LEU A 172 0.89 6.63 -14.01
CA LEU A 172 2.11 6.68 -13.21
C LEU A 172 3.06 5.51 -13.53
N ARG A 173 2.52 4.31 -13.71
CA ARG A 173 3.31 3.14 -14.09
C ARG A 173 3.97 3.36 -15.45
N ASP A 174 3.18 3.72 -16.46
CA ASP A 174 3.68 3.94 -17.82
C ASP A 174 4.83 4.97 -17.82
N LEU A 175 4.65 6.10 -17.11
CA LEU A 175 5.67 7.15 -17.01
C LEU A 175 6.92 6.73 -16.23
N LEU A 176 6.81 5.80 -15.29
CA LEU A 176 7.96 5.29 -14.52
C LEU A 176 8.69 4.15 -15.24
N GLU A 177 8.01 3.42 -16.13
CA GLU A 177 8.59 2.36 -16.96
C GLU A 177 9.30 2.92 -18.19
N ASP A 178 8.79 4.00 -18.82
CA ASP A 178 9.38 4.66 -20.01
C ASP A 178 10.72 5.34 -19.71
N VAL A 179 11.13 5.47 -18.46
CA VAL A 179 12.39 6.12 -18.05
C VAL A 179 13.47 5.10 -17.67
N ARG A 180 13.26 3.82 -17.95
CA ARG A 180 14.25 2.74 -17.78
C ARG A 180 15.00 2.47 -19.06
#